data_5307aad8219ab2e9d226ea05069ebc7e
#
_entry.id   5307aad8219ab2e9d226ea05069ebc7e
#
_cell.length_a   1.000
_cell.length_b   1.000
_cell.length_c   1.000
_cell.angle_alpha   90.00
_cell.angle_beta   90.00
_cell.angle_gamma   90.00
#
_symmetry.space_group_name_H-M   'P 1'
#
loop_
_entity.id
_entity.type
_entity.pdbx_description
1 polymer ?
#
loop_
_entity_poly.entity_id
_entity_poly.type
_entity_poly.pdbx_seq_one_letter_code
_entity_poly.pdbx_strand_id
1 'polypeptide(L)'
;MPSDWADGYKYDKNETEASPIIVKNTLVDYAAMVKREGGKSKVSNVLVIDMDAIKNSLGIVPTPQSMDVAFVVSKSSEYENGSNKSIKLTKKYILADFKFNVTSPDKVYKNISNDDIKGKFDFSISYIRGKDINIPCCNIAYFIFNDTNYQQIRNRWSRRNLNSPKSRAVKQSDFEVIF
;
A
#
# COMPACT_ATOMS: atom_id res chain seq x y z
N MET A 1 18.69 10.22 7.23
CA MET A 1 18.38 8.80 7.10
C MET A 1 17.04 8.66 6.39
N PRO A 2 16.91 7.80 5.37
CA PRO A 2 15.59 7.48 4.87
C PRO A 2 14.80 6.92 6.05
N SER A 3 13.67 7.53 6.36
CA SER A 3 12.76 6.96 7.36
C SER A 3 12.31 5.62 6.82
N ASP A 4 12.68 4.54 7.47
CA ASP A 4 12.15 3.20 7.14
C ASP A 4 10.64 3.23 7.35
N TRP A 5 9.91 3.58 6.29
CA TRP A 5 8.46 3.72 6.33
C TRP A 5 7.78 2.38 6.67
N ALA A 6 8.46 1.29 6.41
CA ALA A 6 7.95 -0.06 6.61
C ALA A 6 8.45 -0.72 7.92
N ASP A 7 9.20 -0.01 8.77
CA ASP A 7 9.69 -0.49 10.07
C ASP A 7 10.46 -1.82 9.98
N GLY A 8 11.33 -1.97 8.95
CA GLY A 8 12.13 -3.16 8.71
C GLY A 8 11.39 -4.31 8.01
N TYR A 9 10.15 -4.13 7.61
CA TYR A 9 9.45 -5.08 6.76
C TYR A 9 9.99 -5.02 5.32
N LYS A 10 10.00 -6.18 4.66
CA LYS A 10 10.36 -6.35 3.25
C LYS A 10 9.24 -7.02 2.48
N TYR A 11 9.17 -6.74 1.18
CA TYR A 11 8.24 -7.40 0.28
C TYR A 11 8.39 -8.92 0.35
N ASP A 12 7.26 -9.61 0.50
CA ASP A 12 7.19 -11.06 0.54
C ASP A 12 6.50 -11.57 -0.72
N LYS A 13 7.32 -11.99 -1.68
CA LYS A 13 6.86 -12.48 -2.97
C LYS A 13 5.92 -13.68 -2.83
N ASN A 14 6.36 -14.67 -2.05
CA ASN A 14 5.63 -15.93 -1.92
C ASN A 14 4.26 -15.72 -1.30
N GLU A 15 4.18 -14.94 -0.25
CA GLU A 15 2.90 -14.63 0.41
C GLU A 15 2.01 -13.74 -0.45
N THR A 16 2.60 -12.79 -1.21
CA THR A 16 1.82 -11.95 -2.13
C THR A 16 1.22 -12.79 -3.25
N GLU A 17 2.00 -13.64 -3.90
CA GLU A 17 1.55 -14.47 -5.01
C GLU A 17 0.59 -15.60 -4.57
N ALA A 18 0.70 -16.07 -3.34
CA ALA A 18 -0.17 -17.09 -2.76
C ALA A 18 -1.42 -16.52 -2.05
N SER A 19 -1.61 -15.21 -2.09
CA SER A 19 -2.69 -14.55 -1.34
C SER A 19 -4.09 -15.02 -1.79
N PRO A 20 -4.99 -15.37 -0.84
CA PRO A 20 -6.35 -15.79 -1.16
C PRO A 20 -7.25 -14.65 -1.66
N ILE A 21 -6.77 -13.39 -1.60
CA ILE A 21 -7.53 -12.25 -2.14
C ILE A 21 -7.45 -12.15 -3.67
N ILE A 22 -6.48 -12.83 -4.30
CA ILE A 22 -6.26 -12.81 -5.73
C ILE A 22 -7.43 -13.48 -6.46
N VAL A 23 -8.00 -12.78 -7.44
CA VAL A 23 -8.89 -13.34 -8.45
C VAL A 23 -8.20 -13.29 -9.82
N LYS A 24 -8.80 -13.89 -10.83
CA LYS A 24 -8.19 -13.96 -12.17
C LYS A 24 -7.74 -12.59 -12.69
N ASN A 25 -6.50 -12.49 -13.15
CA ASN A 25 -5.91 -11.29 -13.75
C ASN A 25 -5.72 -10.10 -12.78
N THR A 26 -5.65 -10.34 -11.48
CA THR A 26 -5.43 -9.28 -10.50
C THR A 26 -4.02 -9.26 -9.91
N LEU A 27 -3.19 -10.25 -10.21
CA LEU A 27 -1.77 -10.23 -9.89
C LEU A 27 -1.02 -9.63 -11.08
N VAL A 28 -0.39 -8.48 -10.89
CA VAL A 28 0.18 -7.65 -11.96
C VAL A 28 1.59 -7.17 -11.63
N ASP A 29 2.36 -6.84 -12.65
CA ASP A 29 3.70 -6.28 -12.48
C ASP A 29 3.64 -4.88 -11.86
N TYR A 30 4.47 -4.63 -10.84
CA TYR A 30 4.51 -3.35 -10.12
C TYR A 30 4.87 -2.18 -11.04
N ALA A 31 5.88 -2.33 -11.90
CA ALA A 31 6.29 -1.25 -12.81
C ALA A 31 5.19 -0.92 -13.83
N ALA A 32 4.42 -1.92 -14.27
CA ALA A 32 3.27 -1.71 -15.13
C ALA A 32 2.16 -0.91 -14.40
N MET A 33 1.91 -1.21 -13.12
CA MET A 33 0.99 -0.43 -12.29
C MET A 33 1.43 1.02 -12.15
N VAL A 34 2.69 1.25 -11.79
CA VAL A 34 3.27 2.60 -11.67
C VAL A 34 3.12 3.37 -12.98
N LYS A 35 3.40 2.73 -14.12
CA LYS A 35 3.24 3.35 -15.45
C LYS A 35 1.78 3.71 -15.73
N ARG A 36 0.84 2.83 -15.40
CA ARG A 36 -0.60 3.08 -15.56
C ARG A 36 -1.04 4.33 -14.80
N GLU A 37 -0.50 4.53 -13.61
CA GLU A 37 -0.82 5.68 -12.75
C GLU A 37 0.03 6.95 -13.09
N GLY A 38 0.78 6.94 -14.18
CA GLY A 38 1.54 8.09 -14.68
C GLY A 38 2.94 8.25 -14.08
N GLY A 39 3.42 7.27 -13.34
CA GLY A 39 4.77 7.23 -12.79
C GLY A 39 5.77 6.48 -13.67
N LYS A 40 6.98 6.34 -13.18
CA LYS A 40 8.06 5.54 -13.77
C LYS A 40 8.75 4.76 -12.66
N SER A 41 9.01 3.47 -12.88
CA SER A 41 9.75 2.62 -11.93
C SER A 41 10.85 1.85 -12.65
N LYS A 42 11.94 1.61 -11.93
CA LYS A 42 13.03 0.70 -12.34
C LYS A 42 12.96 -0.65 -11.63
N VAL A 43 11.98 -0.82 -10.73
CA VAL A 43 11.75 -2.09 -10.05
C VAL A 43 11.29 -3.12 -11.08
N SER A 44 11.88 -4.31 -11.04
CA SER A 44 11.58 -5.41 -11.97
C SER A 44 11.27 -6.69 -11.20
N ASN A 45 10.49 -7.57 -11.83
CA ASN A 45 10.13 -8.88 -11.28
C ASN A 45 9.40 -8.82 -9.91
N VAL A 46 8.63 -7.76 -9.68
CA VAL A 46 7.79 -7.60 -8.50
C VAL A 46 6.34 -7.64 -8.93
N LEU A 47 5.56 -8.56 -8.36
CA LEU A 47 4.13 -8.68 -8.58
C LEU A 47 3.37 -8.11 -7.39
N VAL A 48 2.33 -7.36 -7.68
CA VAL A 48 1.42 -6.78 -6.69
C VAL A 48 -0.04 -7.10 -7.08
N ILE A 49 -0.94 -6.97 -6.12
CA ILE A 49 -2.35 -7.25 -6.31
C ILE A 49 -3.07 -5.97 -6.70
N ASP A 50 -3.69 -5.96 -7.87
CA ASP A 50 -4.48 -4.85 -8.40
C ASP A 50 -5.85 -4.80 -7.72
N MET A 51 -6.03 -3.90 -6.77
CA MET A 51 -7.26 -3.75 -6.01
C MET A 51 -8.40 -3.15 -6.85
N ASP A 52 -8.09 -2.33 -7.86
CA ASP A 52 -9.08 -1.82 -8.78
C ASP A 52 -9.64 -2.93 -9.68
N ALA A 53 -8.80 -3.83 -10.15
CA ALA A 53 -9.24 -5.00 -10.90
C ALA A 53 -10.12 -5.92 -10.05
N ILE A 54 -9.77 -6.13 -8.78
CA ILE A 54 -10.61 -6.89 -7.84
C ILE A 54 -11.97 -6.22 -7.69
N LYS A 55 -12.01 -4.95 -7.34
CA LYS A 55 -13.22 -4.17 -7.16
C LYS A 55 -14.16 -4.27 -8.38
N ASN A 56 -13.60 -4.10 -9.57
CA ASN A 56 -14.35 -4.17 -10.82
C ASN A 56 -14.91 -5.56 -11.09
N SER A 57 -14.20 -6.63 -10.67
CA SER A 57 -14.65 -8.03 -10.85
C SER A 57 -15.84 -8.40 -9.98
N LEU A 58 -16.11 -7.67 -8.90
CA LEU A 58 -17.20 -7.96 -7.97
C LEU A 58 -18.57 -7.51 -8.46
N GLY A 59 -18.65 -6.64 -9.47
CA GLY A 59 -19.93 -6.17 -10.02
C GLY A 59 -20.81 -5.39 -9.02
N ILE A 60 -20.21 -4.79 -7.98
CA ILE A 60 -20.95 -4.00 -6.98
C ILE A 60 -21.40 -2.68 -7.60
N VAL A 61 -22.68 -2.33 -7.40
CA VAL A 61 -23.27 -1.08 -7.89
C VAL A 61 -23.86 -0.29 -6.71
N PRO A 62 -23.48 0.99 -6.53
CA PRO A 62 -22.43 1.71 -7.24
C PRO A 62 -21.05 1.11 -6.96
N THR A 63 -20.12 1.21 -7.93
CA THR A 63 -18.77 0.69 -7.78
C THR A 63 -18.05 1.41 -6.64
N PRO A 64 -17.56 0.70 -5.61
CA PRO A 64 -16.83 1.33 -4.51
C PRO A 64 -15.48 1.87 -4.97
N GLN A 65 -14.89 2.75 -4.19
CA GLN A 65 -13.49 3.13 -4.36
C GLN A 65 -12.57 2.11 -3.69
N SER A 66 -11.36 1.91 -4.23
CA SER A 66 -10.34 1.05 -3.65
C SER A 66 -8.98 1.75 -3.60
N MET A 67 -8.08 1.24 -2.78
CA MET A 67 -6.64 1.52 -2.93
C MET A 67 -6.17 0.91 -4.25
N ASP A 68 -5.05 1.39 -4.81
CA ASP A 68 -4.59 0.92 -6.11
C ASP A 68 -4.00 -0.50 -6.02
N VAL A 69 -3.15 -0.73 -5.01
CA VAL A 69 -2.44 -2.00 -4.85
C VAL A 69 -2.46 -2.53 -3.43
N ALA A 70 -2.38 -3.85 -3.32
CA ALA A 70 -2.06 -4.57 -2.09
C ALA A 70 -0.89 -5.54 -2.32
N PHE A 71 -0.10 -5.79 -1.30
CA PHE A 71 0.92 -6.82 -1.28
C PHE A 71 1.27 -7.19 0.16
N VAL A 72 1.92 -8.33 0.35
CA VAL A 72 2.35 -8.79 1.67
C VAL A 72 3.80 -8.41 1.92
N VAL A 73 4.06 -8.00 3.14
CA VAL A 73 5.41 -7.78 3.65
C VAL A 73 5.65 -8.66 4.87
N SER A 74 6.90 -9.06 5.08
CA SER A 74 7.30 -9.85 6.22
C SER A 74 8.53 -9.26 6.92
N LYS A 75 8.64 -9.56 8.21
CA LYS A 75 9.77 -9.19 9.05
C LYS A 75 10.12 -10.35 9.95
N SER A 76 11.39 -10.73 9.95
CA SER A 76 11.94 -11.69 10.90
C SER A 76 12.48 -10.96 12.12
N SER A 77 12.13 -11.41 13.31
CA SER A 77 12.70 -10.93 14.56
C SER A 77 13.20 -12.10 15.39
N GLU A 78 14.41 -11.98 15.94
CA GLU A 78 14.95 -12.93 16.90
C GLU A 78 14.40 -12.59 18.30
N TYR A 79 14.03 -13.61 19.05
CA TYR A 79 13.69 -13.46 20.47
C TYR A 79 14.31 -14.61 21.26
N GLU A 80 14.66 -14.30 22.52
CA GLU A 80 15.20 -15.29 23.44
C GLU A 80 14.06 -15.81 24.34
N ASN A 81 13.97 -17.13 24.42
CA ASN A 81 13.09 -17.81 25.38
C ASN A 81 13.97 -18.72 26.25
N GLY A 82 14.41 -18.20 27.38
CA GLY A 82 15.45 -18.86 28.19
C GLY A 82 16.80 -18.89 27.49
N SER A 83 17.39 -20.07 27.33
CA SER A 83 18.67 -20.29 26.60
C SER A 83 18.49 -20.54 25.12
N ASN A 84 17.26 -20.57 24.60
CA ASN A 84 16.95 -20.84 23.21
C ASN A 84 16.67 -19.54 22.43
N LYS A 85 17.33 -19.43 21.26
CA LYS A 85 17.01 -18.39 20.28
C LYS A 85 15.94 -18.92 19.33
N SER A 86 14.89 -18.13 19.15
CA SER A 86 13.81 -18.44 18.21
C SER A 86 13.61 -17.27 17.25
N ILE A 87 13.16 -17.59 16.02
CA ILE A 87 12.84 -16.59 15.00
C ILE A 87 11.33 -16.50 14.90
N LYS A 88 10.82 -15.28 15.02
CA LYS A 88 9.42 -14.95 14.78
C LYS A 88 9.29 -14.24 13.43
N LEU A 89 8.48 -14.79 12.54
CA LEU A 89 8.10 -14.16 11.28
C LEU A 89 6.76 -13.44 11.46
N THR A 90 6.75 -12.15 11.21
CA THR A 90 5.53 -11.34 11.23
C THR A 90 5.19 -10.89 9.82
N LYS A 91 3.94 -11.01 9.41
CA LYS A 91 3.44 -10.68 8.08
C LYS A 91 2.27 -9.70 8.18
N LYS A 92 2.13 -8.84 7.19
CA LYS A 92 0.96 -7.96 7.05
C LYS A 92 0.75 -7.55 5.60
N TYR A 93 -0.51 -7.26 5.23
CA TYR A 93 -0.82 -6.57 3.98
C TYR A 93 -0.48 -5.08 4.09
N ILE A 94 0.09 -4.55 3.03
CA ILE A 94 0.24 -3.12 2.77
C ILE A 94 -0.79 -2.72 1.71
N LEU A 95 -1.43 -1.59 1.92
CA LEU A 95 -2.32 -0.94 0.97
C LEU A 95 -1.71 0.38 0.53
N ALA A 96 -1.54 0.56 -0.76
CA ALA A 96 -0.98 1.78 -1.33
C ALA A 96 -1.82 2.33 -2.48
N ASP A 97 -1.77 3.65 -2.64
CA ASP A 97 -2.46 4.41 -3.68
C ASP A 97 -1.46 5.38 -4.32
N PHE A 98 -1.36 5.38 -5.62
CA PHE A 98 -0.40 6.20 -6.36
C PHE A 98 -0.99 7.58 -6.68
N LYS A 99 -0.24 8.62 -6.37
CA LYS A 99 -0.64 10.03 -6.57
C LYS A 99 0.39 10.80 -7.41
N PHE A 100 0.83 10.19 -8.50
CA PHE A 100 1.85 10.78 -9.38
C PHE A 100 1.36 12.01 -10.15
N ASN A 101 0.06 12.20 -10.27
CA ASN A 101 -0.57 13.41 -10.82
C ASN A 101 -0.61 14.60 -9.85
N VAL A 102 -0.32 14.38 -8.58
CA VAL A 102 -0.22 15.44 -7.57
C VAL A 102 1.18 16.01 -7.59
N THR A 103 1.41 17.05 -8.38
CA THR A 103 2.72 17.64 -8.64
C THR A 103 3.00 18.92 -7.84
N SER A 104 2.01 19.41 -7.08
CA SER A 104 2.14 20.59 -6.24
C SER A 104 1.33 20.46 -4.95
N PRO A 105 1.74 21.17 -3.87
CA PRO A 105 1.04 21.13 -2.58
C PRO A 105 -0.44 21.55 -2.68
N ASP A 106 -0.77 22.45 -3.59
CA ASP A 106 -2.14 22.98 -3.74
C ASP A 106 -3.12 21.93 -4.26
N LYS A 107 -2.62 20.94 -5.01
CA LYS A 107 -3.42 19.84 -5.54
C LYS A 107 -3.78 18.79 -4.48
N VAL A 108 -3.06 18.75 -3.36
CA VAL A 108 -3.26 17.75 -2.30
C VAL A 108 -4.69 17.74 -1.76
N TYR A 109 -5.27 18.92 -1.50
CA TYR A 109 -6.64 19.00 -0.97
C TYR A 109 -7.70 19.08 -2.06
N LYS A 110 -7.36 19.61 -3.23
CA LYS A 110 -8.31 19.74 -4.34
C LYS A 110 -8.69 18.39 -4.94
N ASN A 111 -7.74 17.47 -5.01
CA ASN A 111 -7.91 16.22 -5.74
C ASN A 111 -8.15 15.00 -4.84
N ILE A 112 -7.96 15.13 -3.51
CA ILE A 112 -8.04 14.01 -2.58
C ILE A 112 -8.76 14.46 -1.32
N SER A 113 -10.02 14.09 -1.19
CA SER A 113 -10.81 14.36 0.03
C SER A 113 -10.51 13.33 1.13
N ASN A 114 -10.85 13.67 2.38
CA ASN A 114 -10.77 12.73 3.49
C ASN A 114 -11.75 11.56 3.33
N ASP A 115 -12.92 11.82 2.74
CA ASP A 115 -13.93 10.79 2.48
C ASP A 115 -13.45 9.80 1.40
N ASP A 116 -12.75 10.29 0.37
CA ASP A 116 -12.13 9.41 -0.64
C ASP A 116 -11.08 8.49 -0.02
N ILE A 117 -10.21 9.03 0.84
CA ILE A 117 -9.21 8.24 1.56
C ILE A 117 -9.88 7.15 2.40
N LYS A 118 -10.89 7.54 3.17
CA LYS A 118 -11.63 6.60 4.03
C LYS A 118 -12.34 5.54 3.20
N GLY A 119 -13.07 5.91 2.15
CA GLY A 119 -13.82 5.00 1.30
C GLY A 119 -12.91 3.97 0.61
N LYS A 120 -11.80 4.41 0.05
CA LYS A 120 -10.79 3.52 -0.57
C LYS A 120 -10.24 2.51 0.42
N PHE A 121 -9.85 2.97 1.59
CA PHE A 121 -9.26 2.12 2.62
C PHE A 121 -10.28 1.13 3.19
N ASP A 122 -11.47 1.60 3.56
CA ASP A 122 -12.52 0.79 4.19
C ASP A 122 -12.93 -0.38 3.27
N PHE A 123 -13.13 -0.12 1.98
CA PHE A 123 -13.41 -1.18 1.02
C PHE A 123 -12.27 -2.20 0.94
N SER A 124 -11.04 -1.71 0.74
CA SER A 124 -9.87 -2.57 0.53
C SER A 124 -9.57 -3.44 1.76
N ILE A 125 -9.60 -2.85 2.95
CA ILE A 125 -9.35 -3.61 4.18
C ILE A 125 -10.47 -4.61 4.49
N SER A 126 -11.72 -4.24 4.22
CA SER A 126 -12.88 -5.14 4.43
C SER A 126 -12.82 -6.34 3.49
N TYR A 127 -12.46 -6.11 2.23
CA TYR A 127 -12.28 -7.18 1.26
C TYR A 127 -11.16 -8.15 1.69
N ILE A 128 -9.99 -7.63 2.05
CA ILE A 128 -8.85 -8.45 2.49
C ILE A 128 -9.24 -9.27 3.73
N ARG A 129 -9.79 -8.64 4.75
CA ARG A 129 -10.20 -9.32 5.98
C ARG A 129 -11.26 -10.39 5.76
N GLY A 130 -12.12 -10.22 4.78
CA GLY A 130 -13.13 -11.21 4.41
C GLY A 130 -12.57 -12.43 3.67
N LYS A 131 -11.38 -12.32 3.08
CA LYS A 131 -10.75 -13.36 2.27
C LYS A 131 -9.54 -14.00 2.94
N ASP A 132 -8.77 -13.24 3.69
CA ASP A 132 -7.57 -13.72 4.39
C ASP A 132 -7.64 -13.37 5.88
N ILE A 133 -7.94 -14.38 6.68
CA ILE A 133 -8.00 -14.26 8.15
C ILE A 133 -6.64 -14.47 8.81
N ASN A 134 -5.64 -14.96 8.08
CA ASN A 134 -4.35 -15.36 8.63
C ASN A 134 -3.32 -14.22 8.63
N ILE A 135 -3.39 -13.34 7.63
CA ILE A 135 -2.48 -12.22 7.50
C ILE A 135 -3.23 -10.93 7.79
N PRO A 136 -2.85 -10.18 8.85
CA PRO A 136 -3.50 -8.92 9.18
C PRO A 136 -3.22 -7.85 8.11
N CYS A 137 -4.15 -6.94 7.93
CA CYS A 137 -3.96 -5.76 7.11
C CYS A 137 -3.38 -4.62 7.97
N CYS A 138 -2.39 -3.90 7.41
CA CYS A 138 -1.90 -2.68 8.03
C CYS A 138 -3.04 -1.65 8.17
N ASN A 139 -3.09 -0.95 9.30
CA ASN A 139 -4.10 0.08 9.57
C ASN A 139 -3.71 1.47 9.04
N ILE A 140 -2.71 1.54 8.19
CA ILE A 140 -2.21 2.75 7.55
C ILE A 140 -2.47 2.67 6.06
N ALA A 141 -3.09 3.70 5.50
CA ALA A 141 -3.21 3.91 4.06
C ALA A 141 -1.98 4.67 3.56
N TYR A 142 -1.20 4.05 2.69
CA TYR A 142 0.00 4.67 2.11
C TYR A 142 -0.34 5.35 0.79
N PHE A 143 0.08 6.62 0.66
CA PHE A 143 -0.08 7.42 -0.55
C PHE A 143 1.28 7.75 -1.13
N ILE A 144 1.53 7.31 -2.36
CA ILE A 144 2.84 7.34 -2.99
C ILE A 144 2.89 8.49 -3.98
N PHE A 145 3.83 9.39 -3.75
CA PHE A 145 4.04 10.60 -4.56
C PHE A 145 5.35 10.54 -5.32
N ASN A 146 5.44 11.31 -6.42
CA ASN A 146 6.71 11.54 -7.07
C ASN A 146 7.71 12.19 -6.11
N ASP A 147 9.00 11.99 -6.36
CA ASP A 147 10.07 12.57 -5.57
C ASP A 147 10.12 14.11 -5.70
N THR A 148 9.69 14.64 -6.84
CA THR A 148 9.62 16.08 -7.09
C THR A 148 8.60 16.77 -6.18
N ASN A 149 9.04 17.82 -5.50
CA ASN A 149 8.21 18.57 -4.54
C ASN A 149 7.65 17.76 -3.37
N TYR A 150 8.17 16.57 -3.14
CA TYR A 150 7.65 15.66 -2.12
C TYR A 150 7.60 16.28 -0.72
N GLN A 151 8.63 17.04 -0.32
CA GLN A 151 8.66 17.63 1.03
C GLN A 151 7.49 18.59 1.28
N GLN A 152 7.19 19.44 0.30
CA GLN A 152 6.05 20.37 0.38
C GLN A 152 4.72 19.63 0.36
N ILE A 153 4.59 18.61 -0.47
CA ILE A 153 3.41 17.74 -0.54
C ILE A 153 3.21 17.02 0.79
N ARG A 154 4.26 16.42 1.35
CA ARG A 154 4.24 15.74 2.65
C ARG A 154 3.81 16.67 3.77
N ASN A 155 4.36 17.88 3.82
CA ASN A 155 4.00 18.87 4.84
C ASN A 155 2.52 19.27 4.76
N ARG A 156 1.99 19.36 3.55
CA ARG A 156 0.57 19.63 3.33
C ARG A 156 -0.29 18.43 3.70
N TRP A 157 0.16 17.22 3.34
CA TRP A 157 -0.53 15.96 3.67
C TRP A 157 -0.64 15.75 5.18
N SER A 158 0.43 16.00 5.93
CA SER A 158 0.48 15.80 7.39
C SER A 158 -0.48 16.68 8.18
N ARG A 159 -0.97 17.76 7.56
CA ARG A 159 -2.00 18.63 8.16
C ARG A 159 -3.42 18.08 8.06
N ARG A 160 -3.61 16.95 7.39
CA ARG A 160 -4.92 16.27 7.36
C ARG A 160 -5.23 15.69 8.73
N ASN A 161 -6.38 16.04 9.25
CA ASN A 161 -6.89 15.48 10.50
C ASN A 161 -7.74 14.25 10.18
N LEU A 162 -7.10 13.10 10.00
CA LEU A 162 -7.75 11.81 9.82
C LEU A 162 -7.62 11.00 11.09
N ASN A 163 -8.75 10.73 11.73
CA ASN A 163 -8.77 9.86 12.91
C ASN A 163 -8.63 8.38 12.53
N SER A 164 -9.26 7.97 11.44
CA SER A 164 -9.20 6.60 10.90
C SER A 164 -9.65 6.60 9.43
N PRO A 165 -8.92 5.94 8.53
CA PRO A 165 -7.62 5.32 8.76
C PRO A 165 -6.51 6.36 8.92
N LYS A 166 -5.42 5.98 9.58
CA LYS A 166 -4.20 6.77 9.49
C LYS A 166 -3.70 6.76 8.06
N SER A 167 -3.30 7.92 7.54
CA SER A 167 -2.71 8.02 6.21
C SER A 167 -1.28 8.52 6.28
N ARG A 168 -0.43 8.01 5.39
CA ARG A 168 0.98 8.39 5.32
C ARG A 168 1.39 8.67 3.89
N ALA A 169 1.95 9.84 3.65
CA ALA A 169 2.60 10.18 2.40
C ALA A 169 4.02 9.57 2.38
N VAL A 170 4.36 8.92 1.26
CA VAL A 170 5.69 8.33 1.03
C VAL A 170 6.15 8.74 -0.37
N LYS A 171 7.42 9.12 -0.54
CA LYS A 171 7.95 9.36 -1.88
C LYS A 171 8.26 8.03 -2.56
N GLN A 172 8.14 7.98 -3.86
CA GLN A 172 8.29 6.77 -4.64
C GLN A 172 9.64 6.07 -4.40
N SER A 173 10.75 6.83 -4.38
CA SER A 173 12.08 6.24 -4.18
C SER A 173 12.25 5.57 -2.81
N ASP A 174 11.62 6.10 -1.75
CA ASP A 174 11.63 5.47 -0.42
C ASP A 174 10.70 4.25 -0.38
N PHE A 175 9.57 4.32 -1.08
CA PHE A 175 8.62 3.21 -1.15
C PHE A 175 9.23 2.00 -1.84
N GLU A 176 9.94 2.20 -2.92
CA GLU A 176 10.53 1.13 -3.72
C GLU A 176 11.72 0.40 -3.04
N VAL A 177 12.27 0.94 -1.96
CA VAL A 177 13.33 0.27 -1.17
C VAL A 177 12.84 -1.04 -0.53
N ILE A 178 11.52 -1.22 -0.37
CA ILE A 178 10.95 -2.43 0.24
C ILE A 178 11.06 -3.65 -0.69
N PHE A 179 11.13 -3.43 -1.98
CA PHE A 179 11.26 -4.46 -3.00
C PHE A 179 12.73 -4.82 -3.24
#